data_1178bde2746327d03d0b8680f1b73cfb
#
_entry.id   1178bde2746327d03d0b8680f1b73cfb
#
_cell.length_a   1.000
_cell.length_b   1.000
_cell.length_c   1.000
_cell.angle_alpha   90.00
_cell.angle_beta   90.00
_cell.angle_gamma   90.00
#
_symmetry.space_group_name_H-M   'P 1'
#
loop_
_entity.id
_entity.type
_entity.pdbx_description
1 polymer ?
#
loop_
_entity_poly.entity_id
_entity_poly.type
_entity_poly.pdbx_seq_one_letter_code
_entity_poly.pdbx_strand_id
1 'polypeptide(L)'
;MARIALVGNMRSGKDTFADVLINEQGYTKIAFADELKRICKELFPEQFRNGNKPREILQSVGKCMRSIDYDVWVKALDRKIKQYDGKNLVITDVRYPNEVAYLRDNGFIIVQII
;
A
#
# COMPACT_ATOMS: atom_id res chain seq x y z
N MET A 1 -8.43 -1.99 17.97
CA MET A 1 -7.52 -2.01 16.81
C MET A 1 -8.35 -1.96 15.53
N ALA A 2 -8.17 -0.92 14.74
CA ALA A 2 -8.95 -0.72 13.52
C ALA A 2 -8.06 -0.84 12.28
N ARG A 3 -8.63 -1.39 11.21
CA ARG A 3 -7.96 -1.55 9.91
C ARG A 3 -8.86 -0.94 8.85
N ILE A 4 -8.38 0.10 8.17
CA ILE A 4 -9.15 0.84 7.18
C ILE A 4 -8.40 0.87 5.86
N ALA A 5 -9.10 0.57 4.77
CA ALA A 5 -8.59 0.74 3.41
C ALA A 5 -9.41 1.82 2.72
N LEU A 6 -8.75 2.87 2.26
CA LEU A 6 -9.37 3.98 1.55
C LEU A 6 -9.23 3.76 0.05
N VAL A 7 -10.34 3.73 -0.65
CA VAL A 7 -10.40 3.50 -2.08
C VAL A 7 -11.02 4.72 -2.75
N GLY A 8 -10.45 5.15 -3.87
CA GLY A 8 -10.96 6.30 -4.60
C GLY A 8 -9.98 6.75 -5.66
N ASN A 9 -10.44 7.62 -6.53
CA ASN A 9 -9.60 8.19 -7.58
C ASN A 9 -8.57 9.15 -7.00
N MET A 10 -7.52 9.43 -7.77
CA MET A 10 -6.62 10.52 -7.44
C MET A 10 -7.42 11.80 -7.28
N ARG A 11 -7.07 12.61 -6.29
CA ARG A 11 -7.72 13.89 -5.97
C ARG A 11 -9.13 13.73 -5.38
N SER A 12 -9.50 12.54 -4.90
CA SER A 12 -10.79 12.33 -4.25
C SER A 12 -10.83 12.77 -2.78
N GLY A 13 -9.71 13.24 -2.25
CA GLY A 13 -9.59 13.54 -0.82
C GLY A 13 -9.11 12.33 0.00
N LYS A 14 -8.78 11.24 -0.65
CA LYS A 14 -8.32 10.01 0.00
C LYS A 14 -7.08 10.25 0.87
N ASP A 15 -6.10 10.96 0.34
CA ASP A 15 -4.86 11.24 1.09
C ASP A 15 -5.10 12.19 2.24
N THR A 16 -5.99 13.18 2.07
CA THR A 16 -6.38 14.09 3.14
C THR A 16 -7.03 13.33 4.30
N PHE A 17 -7.93 12.41 3.98
CA PHE A 17 -8.59 11.59 4.98
C PHE A 17 -7.56 10.71 5.72
N ALA A 18 -6.63 10.10 4.96
CA ALA A 18 -5.57 9.29 5.54
C ALA A 18 -4.70 10.12 6.49
N ASP A 19 -4.34 11.33 6.11
CA ASP A 19 -3.53 12.22 6.94
C ASP A 19 -4.21 12.53 8.27
N VAL A 20 -5.53 12.72 8.28
CA VAL A 20 -6.30 12.91 9.51
C VAL A 20 -6.19 11.68 10.40
N LEU A 21 -6.37 10.48 9.84
CA LEU A 21 -6.24 9.24 10.60
C LEU A 21 -4.84 9.08 11.19
N ILE A 22 -3.82 9.40 10.43
CA ILE A 22 -2.42 9.24 10.87
C ILE A 22 -2.08 10.28 11.94
N ASN A 23 -2.36 11.56 11.68
CA ASN A 23 -1.91 12.64 12.52
C ASN A 23 -2.77 12.84 13.77
N GLU A 24 -4.07 12.61 13.68
CA GLU A 24 -5.00 12.89 14.78
C GLU A 24 -5.46 11.62 15.50
N GLN A 25 -5.49 10.47 14.83
CA GLN A 25 -6.00 9.24 15.40
C GLN A 25 -4.92 8.16 15.62
N GLY A 26 -3.67 8.47 15.30
CA GLY A 26 -2.56 7.56 15.55
C GLY A 26 -2.49 6.33 14.65
N TYR A 27 -3.11 6.36 13.48
CA TYR A 27 -3.02 5.26 12.52
C TYR A 27 -1.63 5.17 11.92
N THR A 28 -1.21 3.95 11.60
CA THR A 28 0.03 3.70 10.86
C THR A 28 -0.33 3.43 9.41
N LYS A 29 0.31 4.15 8.49
CA LYS A 29 0.12 3.94 7.05
C LYS A 29 0.98 2.79 6.57
N ILE A 30 0.37 1.84 5.88
CA ILE A 30 1.07 0.77 5.18
C ILE A 30 0.57 0.73 3.74
N ALA A 31 1.34 0.13 2.84
CA ALA A 31 0.99 0.11 1.43
C ALA A 31 1.42 -1.20 0.78
N PHE A 32 0.65 -1.65 -0.23
CA PHE A 32 1.03 -2.81 -1.04
C PHE A 32 2.35 -2.55 -1.76
N ALA A 33 2.62 -1.30 -2.14
CA ALA A 33 3.83 -0.92 -2.85
C ALA A 33 5.07 -0.75 -1.98
N ASP A 34 4.97 -0.88 -0.66
CA ASP A 34 6.12 -0.66 0.23
C ASP A 34 7.29 -1.59 -0.08
N GLU A 35 7.01 -2.88 -0.23
CA GLU A 35 8.04 -3.87 -0.53
C GLU A 35 8.63 -3.66 -1.93
N LEU A 36 7.79 -3.34 -2.91
CA LEU A 36 8.23 -3.02 -4.25
C LEU A 36 9.20 -1.84 -4.24
N LYS A 37 8.87 -0.78 -3.52
CA LYS A 37 9.73 0.41 -3.40
C LYS A 37 11.05 0.06 -2.73
N ARG A 38 11.02 -0.75 -1.68
CA ARG A 38 12.22 -1.17 -0.97
C ARG A 38 13.17 -1.93 -1.90
N ILE A 39 12.65 -2.90 -2.64
CA ILE A 39 13.42 -3.71 -3.58
C ILE A 39 14.03 -2.84 -4.69
N CYS A 40 13.23 -1.97 -5.28
CA CYS A 40 13.70 -1.11 -6.36
C CYS A 40 14.76 -0.11 -5.88
N LYS A 41 14.62 0.43 -4.68
CA LYS A 41 15.63 1.30 -4.07
C LYS A 41 16.95 0.57 -3.86
N GLU A 42 16.88 -0.68 -3.44
CA GLU A 42 18.08 -1.49 -3.21
C GLU A 42 18.80 -1.81 -4.51
N LEU A 43 18.03 -2.14 -5.56
CA LEU A 43 18.63 -2.54 -6.86
C LEU A 43 18.98 -1.36 -7.75
N PHE A 44 18.24 -0.26 -7.65
CA PHE A 44 18.41 0.92 -8.51
C PHE A 44 18.49 2.20 -7.67
N PRO A 45 19.45 2.29 -6.73
CA PRO A 45 19.48 3.43 -5.80
C PRO A 45 19.62 4.78 -6.50
N GLU A 46 20.29 4.82 -7.64
CA GLU A 46 20.54 6.06 -8.37
C GLU A 46 19.25 6.68 -8.92
N GLN A 47 18.26 5.86 -9.24
CA GLN A 47 16.98 6.32 -9.76
C GLN A 47 16.12 7.00 -8.70
N PHE A 48 16.45 6.80 -7.42
CA PHE A 48 15.72 7.38 -6.29
C PHE A 48 16.41 8.59 -5.67
N ARG A 49 17.48 9.09 -6.28
CA ARG A 49 18.19 10.27 -5.78
C ARG A 49 17.29 11.49 -5.78
N ASN A 50 17.53 12.41 -4.83
CA ASN A 50 16.83 13.69 -4.71
C ASN A 50 15.32 13.54 -4.51
N GLY A 51 14.88 12.46 -3.90
CA GLY A 51 13.45 12.22 -3.63
C GLY A 51 12.64 11.85 -4.86
N ASN A 52 13.28 11.52 -5.97
CA ASN A 52 12.59 11.09 -7.18
C ASN A 52 11.87 9.76 -6.97
N LYS A 53 10.70 9.62 -7.61
CA LYS A 53 9.94 8.37 -7.65
C LYS A 53 9.94 7.88 -9.10
N PRO A 54 10.80 6.93 -9.46
CA PRO A 54 10.89 6.44 -10.85
C PRO A 54 9.70 5.55 -11.18
N ARG A 55 8.63 6.13 -11.67
CA ARG A 55 7.38 5.42 -11.95
C ARG A 55 7.55 4.27 -12.92
N GLU A 56 8.35 4.45 -13.97
CA GLU A 56 8.56 3.42 -14.98
C GLU A 56 9.18 2.16 -14.41
N ILE A 57 10.20 2.32 -13.57
CA ILE A 57 10.87 1.18 -12.93
C ILE A 57 9.90 0.48 -11.98
N LEU A 58 9.18 1.24 -11.17
CA LEU A 58 8.21 0.68 -10.23
C LEU A 58 7.11 -0.09 -10.94
N GLN A 59 6.58 0.46 -12.03
CA GLN A 59 5.54 -0.19 -12.81
C GLN A 59 6.06 -1.45 -13.49
N SER A 60 7.25 -1.38 -14.10
CA SER A 60 7.83 -2.51 -14.82
C SER A 60 8.16 -3.67 -13.89
N VAL A 61 8.81 -3.39 -12.77
CA VAL A 61 9.16 -4.41 -11.78
C VAL A 61 7.90 -4.98 -11.14
N GLY A 62 6.96 -4.12 -10.79
CA GLY A 62 5.70 -4.55 -10.17
C GLY A 62 4.91 -5.49 -11.08
N LYS A 63 4.76 -5.16 -12.35
CA LYS A 63 4.07 -6.00 -13.33
C LYS A 63 4.80 -7.32 -13.58
N CYS A 64 6.12 -7.26 -13.71
CA CYS A 64 6.93 -8.45 -13.95
C CYS A 64 6.75 -9.45 -12.81
N MET A 65 6.83 -8.99 -11.57
CA MET A 65 6.69 -9.86 -10.42
C MET A 65 5.26 -10.40 -10.27
N ARG A 66 4.24 -9.60 -10.61
CA ARG A 66 2.87 -10.09 -10.64
C ARG A 66 2.63 -11.13 -11.74
N SER A 67 3.37 -11.08 -12.84
CA SER A 67 3.25 -12.10 -13.87
C SER A 67 3.82 -13.45 -13.41
N ILE A 68 4.75 -13.41 -12.48
CA ILE A 68 5.32 -14.63 -11.88
C ILE A 68 4.39 -15.16 -10.78
N ASP A 69 3.89 -14.29 -9.92
CA ASP A 69 2.96 -14.63 -8.84
C ASP A 69 1.94 -13.49 -8.70
N TYR A 70 0.71 -13.76 -9.10
CA TYR A 70 -0.37 -12.75 -9.07
C TYR A 70 -0.55 -12.11 -7.70
N ASP A 71 -0.31 -12.87 -6.63
CA ASP A 71 -0.51 -12.41 -5.25
C ASP A 71 0.80 -11.96 -4.57
N VAL A 72 1.86 -11.69 -5.33
CA VAL A 72 3.17 -11.37 -4.75
C VAL A 72 3.09 -10.19 -3.76
N TRP A 73 2.38 -9.13 -4.12
CA TRP A 73 2.29 -7.93 -3.26
C TRP A 73 1.32 -8.11 -2.10
N VAL A 74 0.28 -8.92 -2.30
CA VAL A 74 -0.63 -9.32 -1.20
C VAL A 74 0.14 -10.12 -0.15
N LYS A 75 0.96 -11.06 -0.58
CA LYS A 75 1.79 -11.86 0.33
C LYS A 75 2.81 -11.00 1.06
N ALA A 76 3.39 -10.02 0.38
CA ALA A 76 4.34 -9.09 1.00
C ALA A 76 3.66 -8.25 2.07
N LEU A 77 2.46 -7.73 1.80
CA LEU A 77 1.69 -6.98 2.77
C LEU A 77 1.30 -7.84 3.96
N ASP A 78 0.89 -9.09 3.73
CA ASP A 78 0.51 -10.01 4.78
C ASP A 78 1.66 -10.21 5.79
N ARG A 79 2.87 -10.40 5.29
CA ARG A 79 4.04 -10.51 6.15
C ARG A 79 4.29 -9.22 6.95
N LYS A 80 4.08 -8.08 6.29
CA LYS A 80 4.29 -6.78 6.92
C LYS A 80 3.27 -6.49 8.01
N ILE A 81 2.00 -6.81 7.78
CA ILE A 81 0.92 -6.60 8.75
C ILE A 81 1.23 -7.29 10.09
N LYS A 82 1.82 -8.44 10.04
CA LYS A 82 2.16 -9.20 11.25
C LYS A 82 3.14 -8.45 12.15
N GLN A 83 3.92 -7.54 11.59
CA GLN A 83 4.85 -6.70 12.37
C GLN A 83 4.15 -5.53 13.07
N TYR A 84 2.92 -5.22 12.70
CA TYR A 84 2.13 -4.12 13.24
C TYR A 84 0.95 -4.61 14.08
N ASP A 85 1.10 -5.76 14.72
CA ASP A 85 0.05 -6.31 15.57
C ASP A 85 -0.32 -5.32 16.68
N GLY A 86 -1.62 -5.16 16.91
CA GLY A 86 -2.13 -4.22 17.90
C GLY A 86 -2.20 -2.77 17.46
N LYS A 87 -1.82 -2.44 16.24
CA LYS A 87 -1.85 -1.06 15.74
C LYS A 87 -3.03 -0.81 14.80
N ASN A 88 -3.50 0.44 14.80
CA ASN A 88 -4.49 0.89 13.83
C ASN A 88 -3.80 1.12 12.49
N LEU A 89 -4.32 0.54 11.41
CA LEU A 89 -3.69 0.56 10.09
C LEU A 89 -4.57 1.23 9.04
N VAL A 90 -3.95 2.00 8.15
CA VAL A 90 -4.63 2.60 7.00
C VAL A 90 -3.83 2.31 5.72
N ILE A 91 -4.56 1.92 4.66
CA ILE A 91 -4.01 1.64 3.33
C ILE A 91 -4.72 2.53 2.32
N THR A 92 -3.97 3.13 1.41
CA THR A 92 -4.52 4.05 0.40
C THR A 92 -4.19 3.68 -1.05
N ASP A 93 -3.46 2.59 -1.27
CA ASP A 93 -2.99 2.22 -2.62
C ASP A 93 -3.61 0.93 -3.15
N VAL A 94 -4.85 0.66 -2.79
CA VAL A 94 -5.59 -0.50 -3.30
C VAL A 94 -5.93 -0.29 -4.78
N ARG A 95 -5.58 -1.26 -5.64
CA ARG A 95 -5.79 -1.16 -7.08
C ARG A 95 -6.46 -2.38 -7.72
N TYR A 96 -6.30 -3.56 -7.12
CA TYR A 96 -6.66 -4.81 -7.78
C TYR A 96 -7.68 -5.60 -6.95
N PRO A 97 -8.54 -6.39 -7.62
CA PRO A 97 -9.57 -7.17 -6.91
C PRO A 97 -9.02 -8.14 -5.86
N ASN A 98 -7.87 -8.76 -6.13
CA ASN A 98 -7.26 -9.68 -5.15
C ASN A 98 -6.81 -8.95 -3.89
N GLU A 99 -6.42 -7.68 -4.01
CA GLU A 99 -6.07 -6.84 -2.86
C GLU A 99 -7.30 -6.56 -2.00
N VAL A 100 -8.42 -6.22 -2.64
CA VAL A 100 -9.68 -5.98 -1.94
C VAL A 100 -10.13 -7.23 -1.20
N ALA A 101 -10.09 -8.38 -1.85
CA ALA A 101 -10.49 -9.65 -1.24
C ALA A 101 -9.63 -9.97 -0.02
N TYR A 102 -8.31 -9.81 -0.14
CA TYR A 102 -7.40 -10.02 0.98
C TYR A 102 -7.74 -9.11 2.17
N LEU A 103 -7.96 -7.82 1.89
CA LEU A 103 -8.23 -6.84 2.95
C LEU A 103 -9.52 -7.15 3.69
N ARG A 104 -10.59 -7.53 2.97
CA ARG A 104 -11.85 -7.94 3.59
C ARG A 104 -11.66 -9.16 4.47
N ASP A 105 -10.93 -10.15 4.00
CA ASP A 105 -10.68 -11.39 4.75
C ASP A 105 -9.83 -11.16 5.99
N ASN A 106 -9.11 -10.03 6.06
CA ASN A 106 -8.21 -9.71 7.16
C ASN A 106 -8.70 -8.53 8.01
N GLY A 107 -9.99 -8.30 8.02
CA GLY A 107 -10.62 -7.37 8.96
C GLY A 107 -10.51 -5.89 8.59
N PHE A 108 -10.18 -5.57 7.35
CA PHE A 108 -10.18 -4.18 6.89
C PHE A 108 -11.58 -3.74 6.51
N ILE A 109 -11.94 -2.53 6.92
CA ILE A 109 -13.14 -1.85 6.46
C ILE A 109 -12.77 -1.09 5.19
N ILE A 110 -13.46 -1.38 4.10
CA ILE A 110 -13.22 -0.71 2.81
C ILE A 110 -14.09 0.54 2.76
N VAL A 111 -13.46 1.70 2.67
CA VAL A 111 -14.16 2.99 2.60
C VAL A 111 -13.88 3.63 1.25
N GLN A 112 -14.93 3.85 0.47
CA GLN A 112 -14.80 4.52 -0.82
C GLN A 112 -14.96 6.02 -0.63
N ILE A 113 -13.98 6.78 -1.12
CA ILE A 113 -14.00 8.25 -1.12
C ILE A 113 -14.46 8.71 -2.50
N ILE A 114 -15.51 9.48 -2.54
CA ILE A 114 -16.12 9.96 -3.80
C ILE A 114 -15.73 11.40 -4.06
#